data_b9ff48e3f2bfd8a66b5a4bdce873714c
#
_entry.id   b9ff48e3f2bfd8a66b5a4bdce873714c
#
_cell.length_a   1.000
_cell.length_b   1.000
_cell.length_c   1.000
_cell.angle_alpha   90.00
_cell.angle_beta   90.00
_cell.angle_gamma   90.00
#
_symmetry.space_group_name_H-M   'P 1'
#
loop_
_entity.id
_entity.type
_entity.pdbx_description
1 polymer ?
#
loop_
_entity_poly.entity_id
_entity_poly.type
_entity_poly.pdbx_seq_one_letter_code
_entity_poly.pdbx_strand_id
1 'polypeptide(L)'
;MSITKKWLAFCLAVCMIMPLVAGCGEIATKKEDGKLHIVTTVFPYYDFAKQIGGDRVSVDLIVPAGMDTHSFEPTAKDMVTIGEADVFIYNGGTMESWVPKVLEAAEGKNITTLRMMDHVKVVDEEIVEGMQEEEHEHADGDHDDAEETE
;
A
#
# COMPACT_ATOMS: atom_id res chain seq x y z
N MET A 1 -36.26 22.70 -44.82
CA MET A 1 -35.01 22.74 -43.98
C MET A 1 -33.98 21.86 -44.69
N SER A 2 -32.92 22.44 -45.23
CA SER A 2 -32.00 21.81 -46.17
C SER A 2 -31.25 20.64 -45.52
N ILE A 3 -31.06 19.55 -46.27
CA ILE A 3 -30.31 18.33 -45.88
C ILE A 3 -28.94 18.69 -45.30
N THR A 4 -28.31 19.71 -45.84
CA THR A 4 -27.01 20.24 -45.39
C THR A 4 -27.01 20.73 -43.92
N LYS A 5 -28.11 21.35 -43.47
CA LYS A 5 -28.24 21.81 -42.07
C LYS A 5 -28.41 20.65 -41.09
N LYS A 6 -29.05 19.55 -41.51
CA LYS A 6 -29.17 18.33 -40.66
C LYS A 6 -27.84 17.61 -40.54
N TRP A 7 -27.07 17.53 -41.61
CA TRP A 7 -25.73 16.96 -41.61
C TRP A 7 -24.74 17.78 -40.76
N LEU A 8 -24.83 19.12 -40.84
CA LEU A 8 -24.00 20.02 -40.03
C LEU A 8 -24.32 19.88 -38.54
N ALA A 9 -25.60 19.78 -38.16
CA ALA A 9 -26.01 19.56 -36.77
C ALA A 9 -25.58 18.20 -36.25
N PHE A 10 -25.61 17.15 -37.06
CA PHE A 10 -25.16 15.82 -36.71
C PHE A 10 -23.63 15.77 -36.48
N CYS A 11 -22.84 16.39 -37.35
CA CYS A 11 -21.39 16.49 -37.17
C CYS A 11 -21.01 17.31 -35.91
N LEU A 12 -21.76 18.38 -35.61
CA LEU A 12 -21.54 19.18 -34.39
C LEU A 12 -21.86 18.40 -33.12
N ALA A 13 -22.93 17.58 -33.14
CA ALA A 13 -23.30 16.72 -32.02
C ALA A 13 -22.27 15.60 -31.78
N VAL A 14 -21.73 14.98 -32.85
CA VAL A 14 -20.69 13.96 -32.77
C VAL A 14 -19.35 14.54 -32.22
N CYS A 15 -18.98 15.76 -32.64
CA CYS A 15 -17.81 16.45 -32.11
C CYS A 15 -17.92 16.83 -30.64
N MET A 16 -19.13 17.05 -30.10
CA MET A 16 -19.32 17.33 -28.67
C MET A 16 -19.26 16.08 -27.77
N ILE A 17 -19.50 14.88 -28.33
CA ILE A 17 -19.50 13.63 -27.56
C ILE A 17 -18.09 13.04 -27.49
N MET A 18 -17.20 13.37 -28.43
CA MET A 18 -15.83 12.81 -28.49
C MET A 18 -14.89 13.18 -27.35
N PRO A 19 -14.95 14.35 -26.68
CA PRO A 19 -14.06 14.66 -25.56
C PRO A 19 -14.44 13.99 -24.22
N LEU A 20 -15.61 13.32 -24.11
CA LEU A 20 -16.01 12.67 -22.86
C LEU A 20 -15.37 11.29 -22.64
N VAL A 21 -14.72 10.71 -23.64
CA VAL A 21 -14.10 9.37 -23.53
C VAL A 21 -12.59 9.43 -23.25
N ALA A 22 -11.97 10.62 -23.34
CA ALA A 22 -10.52 10.79 -23.15
C ALA A 22 -10.10 11.06 -21.68
N GLY A 23 -10.98 10.85 -20.70
CA GLY A 23 -10.79 11.20 -19.30
C GLY A 23 -10.39 10.07 -18.36
N CYS A 24 -9.99 8.89 -18.83
CA CYS A 24 -9.28 7.92 -17.98
C CYS A 24 -7.80 8.32 -17.93
N GLY A 25 -7.47 9.25 -17.03
CA GLY A 25 -6.10 9.46 -16.61
C GLY A 25 -5.63 8.20 -15.89
N GLU A 26 -4.86 7.39 -16.58
CA GLU A 26 -4.06 6.34 -15.98
C GLU A 26 -3.15 7.01 -14.96
N ILE A 27 -3.42 6.79 -13.66
CA ILE A 27 -2.48 7.10 -12.59
C ILE A 27 -1.44 5.98 -12.65
N ALA A 28 -0.64 5.98 -13.71
CA ALA A 28 0.53 5.14 -13.77
C ALA A 28 1.55 5.74 -12.81
N THR A 29 1.82 5.08 -11.70
CA THR A 29 3.09 5.23 -11.02
C THR A 29 4.14 4.87 -12.06
N LYS A 30 4.91 5.88 -12.47
CA LYS A 30 5.86 5.76 -13.57
C LYS A 30 6.98 4.83 -13.10
N LYS A 31 6.88 3.54 -13.43
CA LYS A 31 7.99 2.60 -13.29
C LYS A 31 9.13 3.16 -14.14
N GLU A 32 10.21 3.62 -13.51
CA GLU A 32 11.38 4.10 -14.26
C GLU A 32 11.99 2.90 -14.99
N ASP A 33 12.01 2.94 -16.31
CA ASP A 33 12.47 1.84 -17.15
C ASP A 33 13.86 1.36 -16.72
N GLY A 34 13.94 0.08 -16.33
CA GLY A 34 15.19 -0.59 -15.97
C GLY A 34 15.61 -0.47 -14.51
N LYS A 35 14.83 0.20 -13.64
CA LYS A 35 15.08 0.24 -12.20
C LYS A 35 14.16 -0.72 -11.43
N LEU A 36 14.69 -1.30 -10.37
CA LEU A 36 13.88 -2.07 -9.42
C LEU A 36 12.99 -1.11 -8.62
N HIS A 37 11.68 -1.28 -8.69
CA HIS A 37 10.73 -0.47 -7.95
C HIS A 37 10.51 -1.05 -6.55
N ILE A 38 10.95 -0.32 -5.53
CA ILE A 38 10.84 -0.69 -4.12
C ILE A 38 9.84 0.25 -3.45
N VAL A 39 8.91 -0.33 -2.72
CA VAL A 39 7.97 0.43 -1.88
C VAL A 39 8.25 0.10 -0.43
N THR A 40 8.32 1.11 0.42
CA THR A 40 8.63 0.95 1.85
C THR A 40 7.57 1.62 2.71
N THR A 41 7.31 1.06 3.89
CA THR A 41 6.32 1.64 4.81
C THR A 41 6.87 2.85 5.55
N VAL A 42 8.08 2.75 6.09
CA VAL A 42 8.66 3.78 6.96
C VAL A 42 10.01 4.27 6.44
N PHE A 43 10.38 5.49 6.86
CA PHE A 43 11.54 6.20 6.38
C PHE A 43 12.89 5.45 6.51
N PRO A 44 13.19 4.71 7.60
CA PRO A 44 14.47 4.01 7.69
C PRO A 44 14.69 3.03 6.54
N TYR A 45 13.68 2.29 6.12
CA TYR A 45 13.79 1.33 5.01
C TYR A 45 13.88 2.03 3.66
N TYR A 46 13.21 3.16 3.50
CA TYR A 46 13.34 4.02 2.34
C TYR A 46 14.79 4.50 2.16
N ASP A 47 15.41 5.00 3.24
CA ASP A 47 16.76 5.50 3.21
C ASP A 47 17.77 4.38 2.94
N PHE A 48 17.65 3.24 3.63
CA PHE A 48 18.51 2.07 3.39
C PHE A 48 18.39 1.56 1.95
N ALA A 49 17.16 1.42 1.44
CA ALA A 49 16.95 0.97 0.07
C ALA A 49 17.62 1.90 -0.95
N LYS A 50 17.53 3.23 -0.75
CA LYS A 50 18.19 4.21 -1.61
C LYS A 50 19.69 4.15 -1.50
N GLN A 51 20.25 4.06 -0.31
CA GLN A 51 21.71 4.02 -0.11
C GLN A 51 22.33 2.74 -0.69
N ILE A 52 21.66 1.60 -0.54
CA ILE A 52 22.13 0.30 -1.05
C ILE A 52 21.93 0.21 -2.57
N GLY A 53 20.75 0.59 -3.05
CA GLY A 53 20.37 0.44 -4.46
C GLY A 53 20.95 1.49 -5.39
N GLY A 54 21.18 2.72 -4.88
CA GLY A 54 21.68 3.85 -5.67
C GLY A 54 20.79 4.11 -6.89
N ASP A 55 21.42 4.28 -8.05
CA ASP A 55 20.74 4.58 -9.31
C ASP A 55 19.97 3.38 -9.91
N ARG A 56 20.11 2.19 -9.33
CA ARG A 56 19.48 0.96 -9.81
C ARG A 56 18.06 0.75 -9.29
N VAL A 57 17.62 1.58 -8.33
CA VAL A 57 16.31 1.47 -7.70
C VAL A 57 15.51 2.77 -7.83
N SER A 58 14.19 2.62 -7.86
CA SER A 58 13.22 3.67 -7.56
C SER A 58 12.55 3.31 -6.26
N VAL A 59 12.50 4.22 -5.29
CA VAL A 59 11.96 3.91 -3.95
C VAL A 59 10.86 4.88 -3.60
N ASP A 60 9.69 4.34 -3.23
CA ASP A 60 8.54 5.08 -2.72
C ASP A 60 8.37 4.83 -1.22
N LEU A 61 7.99 5.88 -0.49
CA LEU A 61 7.65 5.85 0.93
C LEU A 61 6.14 6.00 1.07
N ILE A 62 5.49 5.05 1.74
CA ILE A 62 4.03 5.05 1.92
C ILE A 62 3.60 5.90 3.11
N VAL A 63 4.17 5.67 4.29
CA VAL A 63 3.82 6.47 5.47
C VAL A 63 4.62 7.76 5.46
N PRO A 64 3.96 8.93 5.35
CA PRO A 64 4.66 10.21 5.35
C PRO A 64 5.49 10.42 6.62
N ALA A 65 6.62 11.10 6.48
CA ALA A 65 7.46 11.44 7.63
C ALA A 65 6.66 12.20 8.71
N GLY A 66 6.77 11.73 9.95
CA GLY A 66 6.07 12.33 11.10
C GLY A 66 4.62 11.85 11.28
N MET A 67 4.11 10.98 10.42
CA MET A 67 2.82 10.32 10.62
C MET A 67 2.99 9.07 11.48
N ASP A 68 2.05 8.86 12.39
CA ASP A 68 1.99 7.65 13.20
C ASP A 68 1.54 6.45 12.36
N THR A 69 2.30 5.38 12.41
CA THR A 69 2.05 4.15 11.63
C THR A 69 0.84 3.37 12.13
N HIS A 70 0.49 3.46 13.42
CA HIS A 70 -0.67 2.80 14.01
C HIS A 70 -2.00 3.31 13.45
N SER A 71 -2.07 4.63 13.28
CA SER A 71 -3.28 5.32 12.80
C SER A 71 -3.28 5.51 11.27
N PHE A 72 -2.25 5.04 10.58
CA PHE A 72 -2.16 5.17 9.13
C PHE A 72 -3.13 4.23 8.42
N GLU A 73 -3.90 4.79 7.49
CA GLU A 73 -4.76 4.04 6.57
C GLU A 73 -4.31 4.30 5.13
N PRO A 74 -3.94 3.23 4.37
CA PRO A 74 -3.53 3.38 2.98
C PRO A 74 -4.68 3.92 2.11
N THR A 75 -4.36 4.89 1.27
CA THR A 75 -5.29 5.37 0.25
C THR A 75 -5.36 4.40 -0.93
N ALA A 76 -6.37 4.57 -1.81
CA ALA A 76 -6.45 3.78 -3.05
C ALA A 76 -5.20 3.94 -3.92
N LYS A 77 -4.55 5.11 -3.90
CA LYS A 77 -3.29 5.35 -4.60
C LYS A 77 -2.15 4.53 -4.01
N ASP A 78 -2.06 4.46 -2.68
CA ASP A 78 -1.02 3.68 -1.99
C ASP A 78 -1.17 2.19 -2.31
N MET A 79 -2.42 1.69 -2.35
CA MET A 79 -2.74 0.32 -2.75
C MET A 79 -2.26 0.00 -4.17
N VAL A 80 -2.44 0.94 -5.11
CA VAL A 80 -1.94 0.79 -6.48
C VAL A 80 -0.41 0.80 -6.49
N THR A 81 0.22 1.75 -5.82
CA THR A 81 1.69 1.88 -5.73
C THR A 81 2.33 0.60 -5.18
N ILE A 82 1.80 0.07 -4.07
CA ILE A 82 2.28 -1.20 -3.50
C ILE A 82 2.05 -2.35 -4.47
N GLY A 83 0.87 -2.40 -5.11
CA GLY A 83 0.51 -3.44 -6.06
C GLY A 83 1.37 -3.49 -7.34
N GLU A 84 2.09 -2.42 -7.66
CA GLU A 84 2.99 -2.30 -8.81
C GLU A 84 4.47 -2.42 -8.43
N ALA A 85 4.77 -2.59 -7.13
CA ALA A 85 6.13 -2.75 -6.64
C ALA A 85 6.76 -4.09 -7.09
N ASP A 86 8.05 -4.08 -7.33
CA ASP A 86 8.85 -5.31 -7.43
C ASP A 86 9.16 -5.87 -6.04
N VAL A 87 9.42 -4.96 -5.07
CA VAL A 87 9.70 -5.29 -3.67
C VAL A 87 8.90 -4.38 -2.75
N PHE A 88 8.24 -4.96 -1.76
CA PHE A 88 7.56 -4.25 -0.68
C PHE A 88 8.23 -4.56 0.66
N ILE A 89 8.80 -3.53 1.30
CA ILE A 89 9.52 -3.63 2.57
C ILE A 89 8.70 -2.99 3.68
N TYR A 90 8.41 -3.74 4.73
CA TYR A 90 7.64 -3.28 5.88
C TYR A 90 8.21 -3.82 7.19
N ASN A 91 7.92 -3.13 8.30
CA ASN A 91 8.41 -3.57 9.61
C ASN A 91 7.74 -4.85 10.08
N GLY A 92 6.43 -4.88 10.04
CA GLY A 92 5.59 -5.90 10.66
C GLY A 92 5.25 -5.56 12.12
N GLY A 93 4.55 -6.49 12.77
CA GLY A 93 4.05 -6.29 14.13
C GLY A 93 2.78 -5.44 14.20
N THR A 94 2.42 -5.01 15.40
CA THR A 94 1.17 -4.29 15.69
C THR A 94 1.15 -2.88 15.13
N MET A 95 2.34 -2.27 14.93
CA MET A 95 2.48 -0.90 14.40
C MET A 95 1.95 -0.73 12.97
N GLU A 96 1.90 -1.81 12.21
CA GLU A 96 1.48 -1.81 10.80
C GLU A 96 0.31 -2.78 10.58
N SER A 97 -0.70 -2.70 11.45
CA SER A 97 -1.89 -3.58 11.43
C SER A 97 -2.69 -3.53 10.11
N TRP A 98 -2.47 -2.51 9.30
CA TRP A 98 -3.08 -2.34 7.98
C TRP A 98 -2.41 -3.16 6.87
N VAL A 99 -1.12 -3.56 7.04
CA VAL A 99 -0.34 -4.27 6.01
C VAL A 99 -0.96 -5.60 5.59
N PRO A 100 -1.49 -6.46 6.48
CA PRO A 100 -2.14 -7.71 6.07
C PRO A 100 -3.25 -7.52 5.03
N LYS A 101 -4.10 -6.51 5.18
CA LYS A 101 -5.17 -6.19 4.22
C LYS A 101 -4.61 -5.74 2.86
N VAL A 102 -3.48 -5.03 2.86
CA VAL A 102 -2.80 -4.62 1.63
C VAL A 102 -2.24 -5.83 0.89
N LEU A 103 -1.61 -6.75 1.60
CA LEU A 103 -1.06 -7.98 1.03
C LEU A 103 -2.15 -8.89 0.46
N GLU A 104 -3.28 -9.02 1.15
CA GLU A 104 -4.46 -9.74 0.66
C GLU A 104 -4.99 -9.11 -0.64
N ALA A 105 -5.13 -7.79 -0.70
CA ALA A 105 -5.57 -7.09 -1.90
C ALA A 105 -4.56 -7.16 -3.06
N ALA A 106 -3.30 -7.42 -2.76
CA ALA A 106 -2.22 -7.61 -3.73
C ALA A 106 -2.00 -9.09 -4.09
N GLU A 107 -2.81 -10.01 -3.57
CA GLU A 107 -2.70 -11.44 -3.87
C GLU A 107 -2.79 -11.70 -5.37
N GLY A 108 -1.91 -12.57 -5.87
CA GLY A 108 -1.77 -12.86 -7.31
C GLY A 108 -0.88 -11.88 -8.08
N LYS A 109 -0.40 -10.79 -7.46
CA LYS A 109 0.63 -9.92 -8.03
C LYS A 109 2.02 -10.47 -7.74
N ASN A 110 2.97 -10.19 -8.65
CA ASN A 110 4.35 -10.68 -8.52
C ASN A 110 5.21 -9.71 -7.68
N ILE A 111 4.88 -9.58 -6.38
CA ILE A 111 5.56 -8.69 -5.44
C ILE A 111 6.43 -9.54 -4.50
N THR A 112 7.71 -9.22 -4.38
CA THR A 112 8.55 -9.78 -3.32
C THR A 112 8.32 -8.99 -2.04
N THR A 113 7.88 -9.66 -0.97
CA THR A 113 7.66 -9.00 0.33
C THR A 113 8.84 -9.26 1.27
N LEU A 114 9.25 -8.23 2.00
CA LEU A 114 10.31 -8.30 3.00
C LEU A 114 9.78 -7.72 4.32
N ARG A 115 9.47 -8.62 5.27
CA ARG A 115 9.09 -8.25 6.64
C ARG A 115 10.36 -8.16 7.48
N MET A 116 10.70 -6.96 7.94
CA MET A 116 11.98 -6.71 8.59
C MET A 116 12.11 -7.38 9.96
N MET A 117 11.01 -7.52 10.71
CA MET A 117 11.01 -8.22 12.01
C MET A 117 11.44 -9.69 11.89
N ASP A 118 11.30 -10.33 10.74
CA ASP A 118 11.71 -11.73 10.54
C ASP A 118 13.23 -11.89 10.46
N HIS A 119 13.97 -10.79 10.29
CA HIS A 119 15.41 -10.76 10.09
C HIS A 119 16.19 -10.22 11.29
N VAL A 120 15.49 -9.88 12.39
CA VAL A 120 16.08 -9.36 13.61
C VAL A 120 15.62 -10.18 14.83
N LYS A 121 16.44 -10.20 15.87
CA LYS A 121 16.00 -10.76 17.16
C LYS A 121 15.13 -9.74 17.87
N VAL A 122 13.83 -10.02 17.91
CA VAL A 122 12.89 -9.23 18.70
C VAL A 122 13.07 -9.56 20.18
N VAL A 123 13.03 -8.55 21.03
CA VAL A 123 13.05 -8.65 22.49
C VAL A 123 11.85 -7.90 23.04
N ASP A 124 11.33 -8.34 24.18
CA ASP A 124 10.27 -7.61 24.87
C ASP A 124 10.82 -6.28 25.38
N GLU A 125 9.96 -5.27 25.40
CA GLU A 125 10.30 -3.96 25.93
C GLU A 125 10.46 -4.06 27.44
N GLU A 126 11.60 -3.64 27.98
CA GLU A 126 11.79 -3.55 29.43
C GLU A 126 11.12 -2.27 29.94
N ILE A 127 10.08 -2.43 30.77
CA ILE A 127 9.40 -1.31 31.42
C ILE A 127 10.35 -0.68 32.44
N VAL A 128 10.79 0.54 32.15
CA VAL A 128 11.62 1.32 33.07
C VAL A 128 10.78 2.34 33.85
N GLU A 129 11.27 2.76 34.99
CA GLU A 129 10.58 3.70 35.88
C GLU A 129 10.20 5.00 35.13
N GLY A 130 8.89 5.27 35.04
CA GLY A 130 8.33 6.41 34.30
C GLY A 130 7.64 6.08 32.96
N MET A 131 7.70 4.85 32.48
CA MET A 131 6.90 4.38 31.36
C MET A 131 5.49 3.98 31.86
N GLN A 132 4.46 4.32 31.08
CA GLN A 132 3.11 3.80 31.32
C GLN A 132 2.98 2.44 30.64
N GLU A 133 2.44 1.45 31.39
CA GLU A 133 2.07 0.16 30.79
C GLU A 133 0.92 0.42 29.79
N GLU A 134 1.15 0.20 28.50
CA GLU A 134 0.06 0.04 27.55
C GLU A 134 -0.49 -1.39 27.73
N GLU A 135 -1.66 -1.51 28.36
CA GLU A 135 -2.36 -2.79 28.54
C GLU A 135 -2.76 -3.34 27.16
N HIS A 136 -1.93 -4.21 26.60
CA HIS A 136 -2.31 -5.03 25.47
C HIS A 136 -3.22 -6.15 25.97
N GLU A 137 -4.54 -5.99 25.88
CA GLU A 137 -5.49 -7.08 26.09
C GLU A 137 -5.21 -8.18 25.06
N HIS A 138 -4.49 -9.20 25.50
CA HIS A 138 -4.45 -10.47 24.79
C HIS A 138 -5.82 -11.12 24.97
N ALA A 139 -6.67 -11.05 23.96
CA ALA A 139 -7.88 -11.85 23.87
C ALA A 139 -7.46 -13.30 23.59
N ASP A 140 -7.06 -14.00 24.65
CA ASP A 140 -6.99 -15.46 24.65
C ASP A 140 -8.42 -15.98 24.55
N GLY A 141 -8.82 -16.39 23.36
CA GLY A 141 -10.06 -17.10 23.12
C GLY A 141 -9.96 -18.52 23.66
N ASP A 142 -10.39 -18.73 24.91
CA ASP A 142 -10.69 -20.04 25.45
C ASP A 142 -11.81 -20.67 24.59
N HIS A 143 -11.44 -21.65 23.80
CA HIS A 143 -12.37 -22.62 23.23
C HIS A 143 -12.62 -23.72 24.28
N ASP A 144 -13.65 -23.53 25.09
CA ASP A 144 -14.24 -24.62 25.88
C ASP A 144 -14.98 -25.55 24.91
N ASP A 145 -14.35 -26.68 24.62
CA ASP A 145 -15.01 -27.86 24.06
C ASP A 145 -15.97 -28.45 25.11
N ALA A 146 -17.23 -28.13 25.01
CA ALA A 146 -18.28 -28.82 25.75
C ALA A 146 -18.60 -30.14 25.05
N GLU A 147 -18.07 -31.25 25.60
CA GLU A 147 -18.59 -32.59 25.35
C GLU A 147 -20.03 -32.69 25.86
N GLU A 148 -20.99 -32.88 24.98
CA GLU A 148 -22.27 -33.42 25.35
C GLU A 148 -22.22 -34.95 25.32
N THR A 149 -22.31 -35.53 26.50
CA THR A 149 -22.67 -36.93 26.72
C THR A 149 -24.16 -37.03 27.15
N GLU A 150 -24.89 -37.92 26.47
CA GLU A 150 -26.19 -38.54 26.66
C GLU A 150 -27.33 -37.97 25.85
#